data_8b82805e5bb9202f592dd4dbe2076354
#
_entry.id   8b82805e5bb9202f592dd4dbe2076354
#
_cell.length_a   1.000
_cell.length_b   1.000
_cell.length_c   1.000
_cell.angle_alpha   90.00
_cell.angle_beta   90.00
_cell.angle_gamma   90.00
#
_symmetry.space_group_name_H-M   'P 1'
#
loop_
_entity.id
_entity.type
_entity.pdbx_description
1 polymer ?
#
loop_
_entity_poly.entity_id
_entity_poly.type
_entity_poly.pdbx_seq_one_letter_code
_entity_poly.pdbx_strand_id
1 'polypeptide(L)'
;PPQWSLFDEQDGRMLVLGKAYPDLEDTVLVTSRETFLTARDGKEFSAFLTVPNDRAPRELPLILFPHGGPASHGRDWFNYWTQWFVSRGWAVLAPRFRGTEGYGDELLRAGFQRWGLEMQDDVTDTVQWAIRSGLASAHRICIVGSGYGGYAALMGAVKTPDLYRCAVS
;
A
#
# COMPACT_ATOMS: atom_id res chain seq x y z
N PRO A 1 7.89 3.59 -14.38
CA PRO A 1 7.24 2.37 -14.84
C PRO A 1 8.26 1.27 -15.17
N PRO A 2 7.85 -0.03 -15.10
CA PRO A 2 8.75 -1.12 -15.46
C PRO A 2 9.20 -1.05 -16.92
N GLN A 3 10.45 -1.46 -17.17
CA GLN A 3 11.00 -1.60 -18.50
C GLN A 3 11.82 -2.90 -18.59
N TRP A 4 11.97 -3.43 -19.80
CA TRP A 4 12.84 -4.55 -20.08
C TRP A 4 14.11 -4.04 -20.73
N SER A 5 15.24 -4.50 -20.23
CA SER A 5 16.54 -4.12 -20.75
C SER A 5 17.40 -5.36 -20.96
N LEU A 6 18.20 -5.33 -22.02
CA LEU A 6 19.26 -6.30 -22.28
C LEU A 6 20.58 -5.70 -21.81
N PHE A 7 21.31 -6.42 -20.98
CA PHE A 7 22.67 -6.10 -20.64
C PHE A 7 23.63 -6.99 -21.45
N ASP A 8 24.51 -6.38 -22.22
CA ASP A 8 25.56 -7.06 -22.95
C ASP A 8 26.83 -7.10 -22.06
N GLU A 9 27.18 -8.32 -21.62
CA GLU A 9 28.33 -8.55 -20.75
C GLU A 9 29.67 -8.33 -21.44
N GLN A 10 29.72 -8.38 -22.79
CA GLN A 10 30.98 -8.26 -23.55
C GLN A 10 31.44 -6.79 -23.63
N ASP A 11 30.51 -5.88 -23.84
CA ASP A 11 30.81 -4.45 -24.01
C ASP A 11 30.27 -3.57 -22.87
N GLY A 12 29.58 -4.16 -21.88
CA GLY A 12 29.01 -3.48 -20.72
C GLY A 12 27.83 -2.57 -21.05
N ARG A 13 27.19 -2.75 -22.20
CA ARG A 13 26.08 -1.88 -22.63
C ARG A 13 24.73 -2.36 -22.14
N MET A 14 23.87 -1.40 -21.84
CA MET A 14 22.46 -1.61 -21.54
C MET A 14 21.60 -1.12 -22.70
N LEU A 15 20.80 -2.01 -23.27
CA LEU A 15 19.83 -1.69 -24.32
C LEU A 15 18.41 -1.82 -23.76
N VAL A 16 17.62 -0.77 -23.82
CA VAL A 16 16.19 -0.82 -23.45
C VAL A 16 15.42 -1.50 -24.60
N LEU A 17 14.76 -2.63 -24.31
CA LEU A 17 14.01 -3.41 -25.28
C LEU A 17 12.54 -2.95 -25.38
N GLY A 18 11.98 -2.45 -24.27
CA GLY A 18 10.61 -1.98 -24.23
C GLY A 18 10.19 -1.47 -22.86
N LYS A 19 9.09 -0.72 -22.83
CA LYS A 19 8.47 -0.18 -21.63
C LYS A 19 7.10 -0.81 -21.43
N ALA A 20 6.75 -1.16 -20.19
CA ALA A 20 5.45 -1.74 -19.85
C ALA A 20 4.28 -0.75 -20.07
N TYR A 21 4.58 0.55 -19.93
CA TYR A 21 3.60 1.63 -20.06
C TYR A 21 4.23 2.78 -20.86
N PRO A 22 4.32 2.67 -22.21
CA PRO A 22 4.97 3.69 -23.04
C PRO A 22 4.26 5.05 -22.96
N ASP A 23 2.94 5.06 -22.81
CA ASP A 23 2.14 6.28 -22.73
C ASP A 23 2.33 7.07 -21.42
N LEU A 24 3.04 6.49 -20.45
CA LEU A 24 3.38 7.18 -19.18
C LEU A 24 4.77 7.82 -19.18
N GLU A 25 5.45 7.86 -20.31
CA GLU A 25 6.83 8.36 -20.40
C GLU A 25 6.98 9.81 -19.91
N ASP A 26 6.04 10.68 -20.31
CA ASP A 26 6.00 12.09 -19.95
C ASP A 26 5.14 12.39 -18.71
N THR A 27 4.62 11.35 -18.06
CA THR A 27 3.77 11.52 -16.90
C THR A 27 4.59 11.65 -15.63
N VAL A 28 4.34 12.70 -14.86
CA VAL A 28 4.94 12.86 -13.52
C VAL A 28 4.33 11.83 -12.58
N LEU A 29 5.12 10.82 -12.22
CA LEU A 29 4.76 9.81 -11.25
C LEU A 29 5.18 10.24 -9.84
N VAL A 30 4.39 9.81 -8.86
CA VAL A 30 4.65 10.11 -7.46
C VAL A 30 5.38 8.94 -6.82
N THR A 31 6.49 9.24 -6.14
CA THR A 31 7.26 8.23 -5.40
C THR A 31 6.60 7.93 -4.06
N SER A 32 6.49 6.66 -3.74
CA SER A 32 6.08 6.21 -2.40
C SER A 32 7.22 6.41 -1.41
N ARG A 33 6.87 6.65 -0.16
CA ARG A 33 7.81 6.63 0.96
C ARG A 33 7.42 5.58 1.97
N GLU A 34 8.38 4.87 2.51
CA GLU A 34 8.13 3.97 3.62
C GLU A 34 7.92 4.76 4.91
N THR A 35 6.94 4.34 5.69
CA THR A 35 6.66 4.89 7.02
C THR A 35 6.50 3.73 8.00
N PHE A 36 6.99 3.91 9.23
CA PHE A 36 6.93 2.90 10.28
C PHE A 36 5.76 3.16 11.21
N LEU A 37 5.12 2.10 11.63
CA LEU A 37 3.91 2.11 12.43
C LEU A 37 4.06 1.13 13.59
N THR A 38 3.33 1.41 14.66
CA THR A 38 3.21 0.50 15.80
C THR A 38 1.75 0.10 15.94
N ALA A 39 1.49 -1.19 15.88
CA ALA A 39 0.17 -1.77 16.12
C ALA A 39 -0.24 -1.57 17.58
N ARG A 40 -1.53 -1.72 17.87
CA ARG A 40 -2.11 -1.60 19.22
C ARG A 40 -1.51 -2.56 20.26
N ASP A 41 -0.96 -3.69 19.79
CA ASP A 41 -0.28 -4.70 20.61
C ASP A 41 1.24 -4.49 20.72
N GLY A 42 1.76 -3.36 20.18
CA GLY A 42 3.16 -2.99 20.21
C GLY A 42 4.03 -3.58 19.07
N LYS A 43 3.45 -4.40 18.16
CA LYS A 43 4.17 -4.93 17.01
C LYS A 43 4.50 -3.78 16.04
N GLU A 44 5.79 -3.69 15.66
CA GLU A 44 6.23 -2.75 14.63
C GLU A 44 6.06 -3.35 13.23
N PHE A 45 5.62 -2.53 12.30
CA PHE A 45 5.51 -2.85 10.87
C PHE A 45 5.62 -1.57 10.05
N SER A 46 5.64 -1.67 8.73
CA SER A 46 5.72 -0.49 7.87
C SER A 46 4.55 -0.39 6.91
N ALA A 47 4.44 0.76 6.26
CA ALA A 47 3.53 0.98 5.15
C ALA A 47 4.18 1.87 4.10
N PHE A 48 3.85 1.68 2.83
CA PHE A 48 4.19 2.63 1.79
C PHE A 48 3.11 3.69 1.67
N LEU A 49 3.52 4.93 1.84
CA LEU A 49 2.68 6.11 1.73
C LEU A 49 2.98 6.84 0.42
N THR A 50 1.97 7.05 -0.40
CA THR A 50 2.03 7.89 -1.60
C THR A 50 1.03 9.02 -1.45
N VAL A 51 1.49 10.27 -1.59
CA VAL A 51 0.64 11.46 -1.46
C VAL A 51 0.72 12.30 -2.73
N PRO A 52 -0.35 13.00 -3.12
CA PRO A 52 -0.32 13.91 -4.25
C PRO A 52 0.76 14.99 -4.09
N ASN A 53 1.46 15.32 -5.19
CA ASN A 53 2.52 16.34 -5.17
C ASN A 53 1.97 17.78 -5.20
N ASP A 54 0.71 17.95 -5.58
CA ASP A 54 0.07 19.25 -5.85
C ASP A 54 -0.60 19.88 -4.62
N ARG A 55 -0.54 19.21 -3.48
CA ARG A 55 -1.21 19.66 -2.24
C ARG A 55 -0.48 19.24 -0.98
N ALA A 56 -0.80 19.95 0.12
CA ALA A 56 -0.26 19.60 1.43
C ALA A 56 -0.76 18.20 1.88
N PRO A 57 0.09 17.38 2.51
CA PRO A 57 -0.28 16.06 3.03
C PRO A 57 -1.08 16.18 4.34
N ARG A 58 -2.22 16.84 4.28
CA ARG A 58 -3.08 17.11 5.42
C ARG A 58 -4.54 16.95 5.04
N GLU A 59 -5.30 16.24 5.89
CA GLU A 59 -6.74 16.03 5.73
C GLU A 59 -7.12 15.50 4.33
N LEU A 60 -6.28 14.64 3.76
CA LEU A 60 -6.51 14.08 2.44
C LEU A 60 -7.58 12.98 2.46
N PRO A 61 -8.31 12.75 1.37
CA PRO A 61 -9.01 11.51 1.19
C PRO A 61 -7.98 10.36 1.10
N LEU A 62 -8.29 9.22 1.70
CA LEU A 62 -7.34 8.09 1.83
C LEU A 62 -7.90 6.82 1.18
N ILE A 63 -7.07 6.19 0.37
CA ILE A 63 -7.22 4.78 -0.02
C ILE A 63 -6.27 3.95 0.84
N LEU A 64 -6.83 3.07 1.66
CA LEU A 64 -6.08 1.99 2.27
C LEU A 64 -6.01 0.83 1.27
N PHE A 65 -4.80 0.38 0.94
CA PHE A 65 -4.57 -0.56 -0.14
C PHE A 65 -3.75 -1.78 0.35
N PRO A 66 -4.37 -2.69 1.13
CA PRO A 66 -3.70 -3.91 1.57
C PRO A 66 -3.39 -4.82 0.38
N HIS A 67 -2.19 -5.40 0.38
CA HIS A 67 -1.75 -6.29 -0.69
C HIS A 67 -2.39 -7.68 -0.61
N GLY A 68 -2.35 -8.40 -1.72
CA GLY A 68 -2.74 -9.81 -1.80
C GLY A 68 -1.67 -10.73 -1.20
N GLY A 69 -2.00 -12.00 -1.09
CA GLY A 69 -1.10 -13.03 -0.58
C GLY A 69 -1.75 -13.86 0.51
N PRO A 70 -1.64 -13.54 1.82
CA PRO A 70 -0.95 -12.41 2.47
C PRO A 70 0.57 -12.54 2.54
N ALA A 71 1.11 -13.77 2.46
CA ALA A 71 2.54 -14.03 2.39
C ALA A 71 3.05 -13.66 0.98
N SER A 72 3.23 -12.38 0.75
CA SER A 72 3.83 -11.85 -0.47
C SER A 72 4.81 -10.74 -0.15
N HIS A 73 5.79 -10.56 -1.03
CA HIS A 73 6.74 -9.48 -0.88
C HIS A 73 6.06 -8.13 -1.10
N GLY A 74 5.86 -7.42 -0.03
CA GLY A 74 5.37 -6.07 -0.08
C GLY A 74 6.38 -5.08 -0.62
N ARG A 75 6.83 -5.22 -1.88
CA ARG A 75 7.84 -4.33 -2.47
C ARG A 75 7.25 -2.99 -2.88
N ASP A 76 8.08 -1.95 -2.83
CA ASP A 76 7.78 -0.66 -3.46
C ASP A 76 7.96 -0.78 -4.98
N TRP A 77 6.91 -1.23 -5.66
CA TRP A 77 6.89 -1.37 -7.10
C TRP A 77 5.96 -0.33 -7.69
N PHE A 78 6.22 0.00 -8.96
CA PHE A 78 5.24 0.76 -9.73
C PHE A 78 3.88 0.06 -9.66
N ASN A 79 2.90 0.75 -9.09
CA ASN A 79 1.52 0.29 -9.02
C ASN A 79 0.63 1.33 -9.69
N TYR A 80 0.04 0.96 -10.82
CA TYR A 80 -0.79 1.86 -11.60
C TYR A 80 -2.06 2.30 -10.84
N TRP A 81 -2.62 1.45 -9.95
CA TRP A 81 -3.74 1.83 -9.10
C TRP A 81 -3.35 2.93 -8.12
N THR A 82 -2.19 2.80 -7.48
CA THR A 82 -1.65 3.84 -6.60
C THR A 82 -1.50 5.15 -7.36
N GLN A 83 -0.87 5.12 -8.54
CA GLN A 83 -0.69 6.34 -9.35
C GLN A 83 -2.02 6.92 -9.81
N TRP A 84 -2.98 6.08 -10.17
CA TRP A 84 -4.31 6.50 -10.59
C TRP A 84 -5.08 7.20 -9.45
N PHE A 85 -5.06 6.65 -8.23
CA PHE A 85 -5.70 7.28 -7.07
C PHE A 85 -5.02 8.60 -6.70
N VAL A 86 -3.69 8.61 -6.69
CA VAL A 86 -2.91 9.80 -6.32
C VAL A 86 -3.12 10.93 -7.33
N SER A 87 -3.19 10.64 -8.63
CA SER A 87 -3.49 11.65 -9.68
C SER A 87 -4.86 12.29 -9.53
N ARG A 88 -5.76 11.68 -8.75
CA ARG A 88 -7.09 12.21 -8.41
C ARG A 88 -7.16 12.87 -7.03
N GLY A 89 -6.00 13.05 -6.41
CA GLY A 89 -5.89 13.77 -5.14
C GLY A 89 -6.11 12.92 -3.88
N TRP A 90 -6.11 11.59 -4.00
CA TRP A 90 -6.16 10.68 -2.86
C TRP A 90 -4.76 10.35 -2.36
N ALA A 91 -4.58 10.31 -1.07
CA ALA A 91 -3.43 9.61 -0.51
C ALA A 91 -3.65 8.10 -0.60
N VAL A 92 -2.59 7.34 -0.83
CA VAL A 92 -2.62 5.87 -0.81
C VAL A 92 -1.68 5.36 0.27
N LEU A 93 -2.18 4.47 1.12
CA LEU A 93 -1.42 3.85 2.19
C LEU A 93 -1.51 2.33 2.05
N ALA A 94 -0.38 1.70 1.77
CA ALA A 94 -0.25 0.26 1.53
C ALA A 94 0.52 -0.40 2.69
N PRO A 95 -0.18 -1.01 3.68
CA PRO A 95 0.45 -1.58 4.86
C PRO A 95 1.21 -2.87 4.56
N ARG A 96 2.31 -3.07 5.29
CA ARG A 96 3.08 -4.31 5.40
C ARG A 96 2.74 -4.98 6.73
N PHE A 97 1.46 -5.34 6.87
CA PHE A 97 0.92 -5.96 8.08
C PHE A 97 1.62 -7.28 8.39
N ARG A 98 1.48 -7.78 9.63
CA ARG A 98 2.00 -9.11 9.99
C ARG A 98 1.52 -10.17 9.00
N GLY A 99 2.43 -11.09 8.61
CA GLY A 99 2.21 -12.06 7.53
C GLY A 99 2.84 -11.66 6.20
N THR A 100 3.33 -10.41 6.04
CA THR A 100 4.04 -9.95 4.85
C THR A 100 5.45 -10.55 4.80
N GLU A 101 5.86 -11.08 3.63
CA GLU A 101 7.22 -11.55 3.37
C GLU A 101 8.20 -10.41 3.09
N GLY A 102 9.50 -10.71 3.31
CA GLY A 102 10.59 -9.79 2.98
C GLY A 102 10.96 -8.79 4.08
N TYR A 103 10.25 -8.84 5.22
CA TYR A 103 10.44 -7.97 6.39
C TYR A 103 10.87 -8.75 7.65
N GLY A 104 11.44 -9.94 7.45
CA GLY A 104 11.90 -10.83 8.51
C GLY A 104 10.91 -11.95 8.85
N ASP A 105 11.44 -13.06 9.33
CA ASP A 105 10.67 -14.27 9.65
C ASP A 105 9.69 -14.03 10.81
N GLU A 106 10.04 -13.16 11.74
CA GLU A 106 9.19 -12.80 12.87
C GLU A 106 7.87 -12.15 12.41
N LEU A 107 7.94 -11.18 11.49
CA LEU A 107 6.74 -10.52 10.97
C LEU A 107 5.89 -11.49 10.14
N LEU A 108 6.53 -12.32 9.32
CA LEU A 108 5.85 -13.33 8.51
C LEU A 108 5.09 -14.32 9.40
N ARG A 109 5.75 -14.93 10.40
CA ARG A 109 5.12 -15.92 11.28
C ARG A 109 4.06 -15.35 12.19
N ALA A 110 4.16 -14.07 12.56
CA ALA A 110 3.14 -13.38 13.34
C ALA A 110 1.77 -13.32 12.63
N GLY A 111 1.73 -13.52 11.31
CA GLY A 111 0.49 -13.60 10.54
C GLY A 111 -0.14 -14.99 10.45
N PHE A 112 0.58 -16.07 10.83
CA PHE A 112 0.06 -17.43 10.69
C PHE A 112 -1.16 -17.67 11.58
N GLN A 113 -2.26 -18.13 10.95
CA GLN A 113 -3.56 -18.36 11.60
C GLN A 113 -4.16 -17.10 12.26
N ARG A 114 -3.85 -15.90 11.71
CA ARG A 114 -4.32 -14.61 12.24
C ARG A 114 -5.18 -13.79 11.26
N TRP A 115 -5.71 -14.45 10.23
CA TRP A 115 -6.64 -13.81 9.28
C TRP A 115 -7.90 -13.31 10.02
N GLY A 116 -8.29 -12.07 9.76
CA GLY A 116 -9.42 -11.43 10.41
C GLY A 116 -9.21 -11.08 11.89
N LEU A 117 -8.07 -11.44 12.47
CA LEU A 117 -7.65 -11.13 13.83
C LEU A 117 -6.61 -10.02 13.83
N GLU A 118 -5.44 -10.24 14.42
CA GLU A 118 -4.39 -9.21 14.54
C GLU A 118 -3.88 -8.71 13.19
N MET A 119 -3.93 -9.52 12.12
CA MET A 119 -3.62 -9.06 10.77
C MET A 119 -4.59 -7.96 10.30
N GLN A 120 -5.89 -8.10 10.63
CA GLN A 120 -6.89 -7.07 10.33
C GLN A 120 -6.74 -5.88 11.27
N ASP A 121 -6.31 -6.10 12.49
CA ASP A 121 -6.03 -5.01 13.43
C ASP A 121 -4.87 -4.13 12.94
N ASP A 122 -3.80 -4.69 12.38
CA ASP A 122 -2.71 -3.92 11.74
C ASP A 122 -3.25 -3.03 10.58
N VAL A 123 -4.15 -3.59 9.77
CA VAL A 123 -4.81 -2.86 8.68
C VAL A 123 -5.62 -1.68 9.22
N THR A 124 -6.39 -1.91 10.30
CA THR A 124 -7.16 -0.87 11.00
C THR A 124 -6.25 0.18 11.64
N ASP A 125 -5.18 -0.26 12.32
CA ASP A 125 -4.23 0.63 13.01
C ASP A 125 -3.48 1.53 12.05
N THR A 126 -3.24 1.06 10.82
CA THR A 126 -2.68 1.86 9.72
C THR A 126 -3.58 3.06 9.41
N VAL A 127 -4.89 2.87 9.31
CA VAL A 127 -5.86 3.96 9.10
C VAL A 127 -5.90 4.91 10.29
N GLN A 128 -5.95 4.35 11.49
CA GLN A 128 -5.97 5.16 12.72
C GLN A 128 -4.72 6.03 12.86
N TRP A 129 -3.56 5.51 12.47
CA TRP A 129 -2.33 6.29 12.40
C TRP A 129 -2.46 7.47 11.41
N ALA A 130 -3.00 7.23 10.22
CA ALA A 130 -3.18 8.28 9.20
C ALA A 130 -4.13 9.39 9.69
N ILE A 131 -5.17 9.04 10.43
CA ILE A 131 -6.09 10.01 11.05
C ILE A 131 -5.38 10.80 12.15
N ARG A 132 -4.75 10.11 13.11
CA ARG A 132 -4.07 10.76 14.26
C ARG A 132 -2.92 11.67 13.84
N SER A 133 -2.22 11.34 12.74
CA SER A 133 -1.15 12.18 12.18
C SER A 133 -1.67 13.40 11.41
N GLY A 134 -2.98 13.53 11.24
CA GLY A 134 -3.60 14.60 10.45
C GLY A 134 -3.42 14.44 8.94
N LEU A 135 -2.87 13.32 8.48
CA LEU A 135 -2.70 13.01 7.06
C LEU A 135 -4.06 12.81 6.36
N ALA A 136 -4.92 11.99 6.96
CA ALA A 136 -6.19 11.57 6.38
C ALA A 136 -7.39 12.18 7.12
N SER A 137 -8.39 12.56 6.33
CA SER A 137 -9.71 12.92 6.83
C SER A 137 -10.48 11.68 7.26
N ALA A 138 -10.90 11.60 8.53
CA ALA A 138 -11.64 10.48 9.09
C ALA A 138 -12.94 10.15 8.35
N HIS A 139 -13.48 11.11 7.58
CA HIS A 139 -14.73 10.95 6.85
C HIS A 139 -14.57 10.60 5.37
N ARG A 140 -13.34 10.43 4.88
CA ARG A 140 -13.04 10.21 3.47
C ARG A 140 -12.02 9.09 3.28
N ILE A 141 -12.34 7.90 3.81
CA ILE A 141 -11.47 6.72 3.77
C ILE A 141 -12.17 5.59 3.06
N CYS A 142 -11.50 5.00 2.07
CA CYS A 142 -11.92 3.77 1.42
C CYS A 142 -10.83 2.71 1.59
N ILE A 143 -11.24 1.45 1.66
CA ILE A 143 -10.36 0.30 1.61
C ILE A 143 -10.57 -0.45 0.29
N VAL A 144 -9.49 -0.71 -0.43
CA VAL A 144 -9.53 -1.33 -1.76
C VAL A 144 -8.47 -2.42 -1.82
N GLY A 145 -8.81 -3.60 -2.31
CA GLY A 145 -7.83 -4.66 -2.42
C GLY A 145 -8.25 -5.80 -3.34
N SER A 146 -7.31 -6.68 -3.63
CA SER A 146 -7.50 -7.88 -4.45
C SER A 146 -6.90 -9.09 -3.74
N GLY A 147 -7.48 -10.28 -3.96
CA GLY A 147 -7.07 -11.49 -3.26
C GLY A 147 -7.23 -11.35 -1.74
N TYR A 148 -6.14 -11.58 -0.98
CA TYR A 148 -6.19 -11.34 0.47
C TYR A 148 -6.53 -9.88 0.81
N GLY A 149 -6.04 -8.90 0.03
CA GLY A 149 -6.40 -7.49 0.19
C GLY A 149 -7.90 -7.25 0.01
N GLY A 150 -8.55 -7.97 -0.90
CA GLY A 150 -10.00 -7.96 -1.08
C GLY A 150 -10.72 -8.53 0.14
N TYR A 151 -10.25 -9.66 0.68
CA TYR A 151 -10.75 -10.21 1.96
C TYR A 151 -10.59 -9.18 3.09
N ALA A 152 -9.43 -8.53 3.21
CA ALA A 152 -9.18 -7.51 4.22
C ALA A 152 -10.11 -6.30 4.07
N ALA A 153 -10.47 -5.93 2.83
CA ALA A 153 -11.43 -4.86 2.57
C ALA A 153 -12.83 -5.21 3.09
N LEU A 154 -13.32 -6.41 2.79
CA LEU A 154 -14.61 -6.89 3.29
C LEU A 154 -14.60 -7.05 4.82
N MET A 155 -13.54 -7.61 5.37
CA MET A 155 -13.38 -7.77 6.82
C MET A 155 -13.30 -6.41 7.53
N GLY A 156 -12.70 -5.40 6.93
CA GLY A 156 -12.70 -4.03 7.43
C GLY A 156 -14.13 -3.46 7.54
N ALA A 157 -14.96 -3.68 6.52
CA ALA A 157 -16.36 -3.26 6.54
C ALA A 157 -17.18 -4.00 7.62
N VAL A 158 -16.80 -5.23 7.96
CA VAL A 158 -17.46 -6.02 9.01
C VAL A 158 -17.01 -5.63 10.42
N LYS A 159 -15.68 -5.54 10.64
CA LYS A 159 -15.11 -5.28 11.98
C LYS A 159 -15.19 -3.80 12.39
N THR A 160 -15.05 -2.89 11.44
CA THR A 160 -14.98 -1.44 11.69
C THR A 160 -15.80 -0.67 10.65
N PRO A 161 -17.13 -0.90 10.59
CA PRO A 161 -18.00 -0.36 9.54
C PRO A 161 -17.99 1.17 9.47
N ASP A 162 -17.83 1.83 10.61
CA ASP A 162 -17.83 3.31 10.68
C ASP A 162 -16.53 3.95 10.20
N LEU A 163 -15.47 3.15 10.03
CA LEU A 163 -14.15 3.65 9.63
C LEU A 163 -14.07 3.94 8.12
N TYR A 164 -14.83 3.21 7.32
CA TYR A 164 -14.74 3.26 5.86
C TYR A 164 -16.01 3.80 5.23
N ARG A 165 -15.85 4.67 4.23
CA ARG A 165 -16.95 5.12 3.36
C ARG A 165 -17.21 4.15 2.21
N CYS A 166 -16.21 3.39 1.80
CA CYS A 166 -16.35 2.31 0.83
C CYS A 166 -15.33 1.20 1.09
N ALA A 167 -15.71 -0.01 0.71
CA ALA A 167 -14.86 -1.18 0.65
C ALA A 167 -15.01 -1.82 -0.73
N VAL A 168 -13.90 -2.09 -1.40
CA VAL A 168 -13.87 -2.69 -2.74
C VAL A 168 -12.99 -3.93 -2.71
N SER A 169 -13.57 -5.06 -3.15
CA SER A 169 -12.92 -6.36 -3.25
C SER A 169 -12.93 -6.87 -4.69
#